data_ef13f52a40dad455815c0c28f832de9a
#
_entry.id   ef13f52a40dad455815c0c28f832de9a
#
_cell.length_a   1.000
_cell.length_b   1.000
_cell.length_c   1.000
_cell.angle_alpha   90.00
_cell.angle_beta   90.00
_cell.angle_gamma   90.00
#
_symmetry.space_group_name_H-M   'P 1'
#
loop_
_entity.id
_entity.type
_entity.pdbx_description
1 polymer ?
#
loop_
_entity_poly.entity_id
_entity_poly.type
_entity_poly.pdbx_seq_one_letter_code
_entity_poly.pdbx_strand_id
1 'polypeptide(L)'
;MRNYQLRSSLLSLFLLLCVGSGPSLAQEPPVQQPPDNVEGKWIIHAHDPDGGVSTKYVEIKQNGMQLTGHFKGPHQSGGIEGTVNVHHIVFRTKTRDVLTFRGRIQGDKMSGNFGNRGRHGTWVAERTSF
;
A
#
# COMPACT_ATOMS: atom_id res chain seq x y z
N MET A 1 83.44 13.74 -8.92
CA MET A 1 82.96 13.64 -8.94
C MET A 1 81.82 13.53 -8.59
N ARG A 2 81.11 13.33 -8.56
CA ARG A 2 80.14 13.33 -8.32
C ARG A 2 79.03 13.20 -8.14
N ASN A 3 78.33 12.99 -8.10
CA ASN A 3 77.33 12.86 -7.93
C ASN A 3 76.27 12.86 -7.67
N TYR A 4 75.63 12.83 -7.58
CA TYR A 4 74.66 12.84 -7.40
C TYR A 4 73.58 12.68 -7.26
N GLN A 5 72.95 12.61 -7.16
CA GLN A 5 72.00 12.43 -7.13
C GLN A 5 70.94 12.52 -6.83
N LEU A 6 70.46 12.60 -6.83
CA LEU A 6 69.44 12.71 -6.57
C LEU A 6 68.35 12.55 -6.45
N ARG A 7 67.84 12.38 -6.20
CA ARG A 7 67.01 12.25 -6.11
C ARG A 7 65.85 12.27 -5.89
N SER A 8 65.36 12.36 -5.93
CA SER A 8 64.45 12.37 -5.85
C SER A 8 63.36 12.20 -5.65
N SER A 9 62.92 12.17 -5.63
CA SER A 9 61.97 11.94 -5.55
C SER A 9 60.82 11.97 -5.21
N LEU A 10 60.37 12.01 -5.28
CA LEU A 10 59.42 11.98 -5.07
C LEU A 10 58.30 11.90 -4.83
N LEU A 11 57.93 11.93 -4.79
CA LEU A 11 57.02 11.86 -4.56
C LEU A 11 55.96 11.79 -4.43
N SER A 12 55.55 11.67 -4.44
CA SER A 12 54.65 11.53 -4.36
C SER A 12 53.51 11.50 -4.00
N LEU A 13 53.16 11.55 -3.94
CA LEU A 13 52.18 11.47 -3.70
C LEU A 13 51.14 11.36 -3.58
N PHE A 14 50.60 11.27 -3.39
CA PHE A 14 49.72 11.06 -3.24
C PHE A 14 48.63 11.10 -3.06
N LEU A 15 48.34 11.17 -3.06
CA LEU A 15 47.38 11.18 -2.83
C LEU A 15 46.35 11.12 -2.77
N LEU A 16 45.95 10.96 -2.70
CA LEU A 16 45.01 10.83 -2.56
C LEU A 16 44.03 10.83 -2.43
N LEU A 17 43.59 10.79 -2.24
CA LEU A 17 42.72 10.71 -2.05
C LEU A 17 41.74 10.69 -1.85
N CYS A 18 41.27 10.61 -1.69
CA CYS A 18 40.47 10.47 -1.54
C CYS A 18 39.54 10.51 -1.32
N VAL A 19 39.15 10.61 -1.36
CA VAL A 19 38.43 10.66 -1.24
C VAL A 19 37.33 10.55 -1.16
N GLY A 20 36.79 10.53 -1.25
CA GLY A 20 35.82 10.50 -1.27
C GLY A 20 34.94 10.32 -0.74
N SER A 21 34.62 10.38 -0.63
CA SER A 21 33.99 10.15 -0.09
C SER A 21 32.87 10.41 0.18
N GLY A 22 32.55 10.42 0.13
CA GLY A 22 31.71 10.49 0.50
C GLY A 22 30.51 10.65 0.59
N PRO A 23 30.09 11.10 0.38
CA PRO A 23 28.94 11.53 0.44
C PRO A 23 27.90 10.74 0.31
N SER A 24 27.93 10.35 -0.13
CA SER A 24 27.18 9.54 -0.24
C SER A 24 26.19 9.41 0.51
N LEU A 25 26.25 9.37 1.02
CA LEU A 25 25.58 9.18 1.88
C LEU A 25 24.42 9.62 1.82
N ALA A 26 24.28 10.13 1.32
CA ALA A 26 23.19 10.67 1.23
C ALA A 26 22.05 9.99 0.88
N GLN A 27 21.92 8.87 1.11
CA GLN A 27 20.79 8.21 0.85
C GLN A 27 19.85 8.42 1.94
N GLU A 28 18.96 9.33 1.85
CA GLU A 28 17.82 9.38 2.75
C GLU A 28 17.01 8.13 2.54
N PRO A 29 16.51 7.51 3.60
CA PRO A 29 15.60 6.40 3.43
C PRO A 29 14.41 6.84 2.60
N PRO A 30 13.89 5.99 1.73
CA PRO A 30 12.74 6.36 0.93
C PRO A 30 11.62 6.79 1.85
N VAL A 31 11.06 7.95 1.56
CA VAL A 31 9.91 8.44 2.30
C VAL A 31 8.75 7.56 1.89
N GLN A 32 8.24 6.80 2.85
CA GLN A 32 7.05 6.01 2.59
C GLN A 32 5.86 6.94 2.52
N GLN A 33 5.10 6.81 1.44
CA GLN A 33 3.89 7.57 1.28
C GLN A 33 2.87 7.06 2.29
N PRO A 34 2.19 7.95 3.02
CA PRO A 34 1.17 7.49 3.97
C PRO A 34 0.02 6.82 3.24
N PRO A 35 -0.68 5.91 3.89
CA PRO A 35 -1.85 5.28 3.29
C PRO A 35 -2.98 6.28 3.11
N ASP A 36 -3.80 6.07 2.09
CA ASP A 36 -5.01 6.86 1.91
C ASP A 36 -5.93 6.68 3.11
N ASN A 37 -6.73 7.70 3.38
CA ASN A 37 -7.71 7.64 4.45
C ASN A 37 -9.00 7.05 3.90
N VAL A 38 -9.31 5.84 4.33
CA VAL A 38 -10.54 5.16 3.92
C VAL A 38 -11.54 5.04 5.06
N GLU A 39 -11.26 5.68 6.18
CA GLU A 39 -12.19 5.62 7.30
C GLU A 39 -13.52 6.25 6.93
N GLY A 40 -14.61 5.60 7.30
CA GLY A 40 -15.94 6.11 7.01
C GLY A 40 -16.87 5.02 6.52
N LYS A 41 -18.00 5.44 5.99
CA LYS A 41 -19.04 4.53 5.51
C LYS A 41 -19.03 4.53 3.98
N TRP A 42 -19.13 3.34 3.44
CA TRP A 42 -19.04 3.13 2.00
C TRP A 42 -20.19 2.26 1.51
N ILE A 43 -20.70 2.59 0.34
CA ILE A 43 -21.67 1.75 -0.37
C ILE A 43 -20.93 1.02 -1.47
N ILE A 44 -21.02 -0.29 -1.49
CA ILE A 44 -20.37 -1.15 -2.48
C ILE A 44 -21.43 -1.66 -3.44
N HIS A 45 -21.19 -1.45 -4.72
CA HIS A 45 -21.98 -2.06 -5.79
C HIS A 45 -21.15 -3.18 -6.40
N ALA A 46 -21.60 -4.39 -6.27
CA ALA A 46 -20.84 -5.56 -6.67
C ALA A 46 -21.52 -6.29 -7.82
N HIS A 47 -20.70 -6.75 -8.77
CA HIS A 47 -21.10 -7.71 -9.78
C HIS A 47 -20.67 -9.07 -9.28
N ASP A 48 -21.61 -9.84 -8.85
CA ASP A 48 -21.34 -11.12 -8.20
C ASP A 48 -20.88 -12.18 -9.21
N PRO A 49 -20.18 -13.21 -8.72
CA PRO A 49 -19.66 -14.26 -9.63
C PRO A 49 -20.72 -14.99 -10.43
N ASP A 50 -21.96 -14.99 -9.98
CA ASP A 50 -23.07 -15.61 -10.69
C ASP A 50 -23.72 -14.70 -11.72
N GLY A 51 -23.19 -13.49 -11.88
CA GLY A 51 -23.73 -12.51 -12.82
C GLY A 51 -24.73 -11.55 -12.21
N GLY A 52 -25.07 -11.72 -10.95
CA GLY A 52 -25.98 -10.82 -10.26
C GLY A 52 -25.31 -9.52 -9.85
N VAL A 53 -26.13 -8.55 -9.48
CA VAL A 53 -25.66 -7.29 -8.95
C VAL A 53 -26.20 -7.15 -7.53
N SER A 54 -25.34 -6.76 -6.60
CA SER A 54 -25.77 -6.60 -5.22
C SER A 54 -25.18 -5.34 -4.63
N THR A 55 -25.86 -4.81 -3.62
CA THR A 55 -25.40 -3.65 -2.86
C THR A 55 -24.99 -4.11 -1.47
N LYS A 56 -23.82 -3.68 -1.07
CA LYS A 56 -23.25 -4.01 0.23
C LYS A 56 -22.83 -2.72 0.90
N TYR A 57 -22.72 -2.76 2.20
CA TYR A 57 -22.33 -1.60 3.00
C TYR A 57 -21.15 -1.98 3.87
N VAL A 58 -20.22 -1.06 4.01
CA VAL A 58 -19.10 -1.28 4.91
C VAL A 58 -18.78 0.00 5.66
N GLU A 59 -18.55 -0.14 6.93
CA GLU A 59 -18.04 0.94 7.76
C GLU A 59 -16.61 0.59 8.12
N ILE A 60 -15.69 1.46 7.76
CA ILE A 60 -14.27 1.21 7.94
C ILE A 60 -13.73 2.12 9.03
N LYS A 61 -12.97 1.53 9.93
CA LYS A 61 -12.15 2.24 10.90
C LYS A 61 -10.70 1.98 10.58
N GLN A 62 -9.90 3.02 10.60
CA GLN A 62 -8.52 2.94 10.17
C GLN A 62 -7.58 3.37 11.29
N ASN A 63 -6.56 2.54 11.52
CA ASN A 63 -5.49 2.86 12.43
C ASN A 63 -4.18 2.62 11.66
N GLY A 64 -3.61 3.69 11.11
CA GLY A 64 -2.47 3.57 10.22
C GLY A 64 -2.82 2.77 8.98
N MET A 65 -2.16 1.66 8.78
CA MET A 65 -2.43 0.76 7.66
C MET A 65 -3.45 -0.32 8.01
N GLN A 66 -3.88 -0.41 9.26
CA GLN A 66 -4.78 -1.47 9.70
C GLN A 66 -6.24 -1.04 9.60
N LEU A 67 -7.06 -1.92 9.09
CA LEU A 67 -8.48 -1.66 8.91
C LEU A 67 -9.30 -2.64 9.76
N THR A 68 -10.33 -2.11 10.38
CA THR A 68 -11.37 -2.88 11.05
C THR A 68 -12.70 -2.24 10.69
N GLY A 69 -13.79 -2.83 11.13
CA GLY A 69 -15.08 -2.24 10.90
C GLY A 69 -16.17 -3.28 10.78
N HIS A 70 -17.20 -2.91 10.04
CA HIS A 70 -18.40 -3.73 9.93
C HIS A 70 -18.89 -3.78 8.49
N PHE A 71 -19.32 -4.96 8.07
CA PHE A 71 -19.82 -5.23 6.74
C PHE A 71 -21.26 -5.70 6.83
N LYS A 72 -22.09 -5.25 5.89
CA LYS A 72 -23.46 -5.71 5.76
C LYS A 72 -23.77 -5.99 4.28
N GLY A 73 -23.95 -7.23 3.98
CA GLY A 73 -24.39 -7.67 2.66
C GLY A 73 -25.87 -8.07 2.67
N PRO A 74 -26.36 -8.55 1.53
CA PRO A 74 -27.76 -8.95 1.41
C PRO A 74 -28.10 -10.16 2.27
N HIS A 75 -27.15 -11.04 2.52
CA HIS A 75 -27.43 -12.32 3.18
C HIS A 75 -26.60 -12.55 4.45
N GLN A 76 -25.65 -11.68 4.73
CA GLN A 76 -24.80 -11.85 5.89
C GLN A 76 -24.21 -10.51 6.32
N SER A 77 -23.81 -10.42 7.57
CA SER A 77 -23.13 -9.25 8.11
C SER A 77 -22.11 -9.70 9.14
N GLY A 78 -21.13 -8.86 9.40
CA GLY A 78 -20.10 -9.15 10.37
C GLY A 78 -18.97 -8.14 10.32
N GLY A 79 -17.91 -8.41 11.06
CA GLY A 79 -16.75 -7.54 11.07
C GLY A 79 -15.95 -7.61 9.79
N ILE A 80 -15.02 -6.70 9.66
CA ILE A 80 -14.01 -6.77 8.62
C ILE A 80 -12.64 -6.59 9.24
N GLU A 81 -11.64 -7.05 8.53
CA GLU A 81 -10.24 -6.78 8.85
C GLU A 81 -9.48 -6.65 7.54
N GLY A 82 -8.47 -5.80 7.54
CA GLY A 82 -7.69 -5.63 6.34
C GLY A 82 -6.57 -4.62 6.50
N THR A 83 -6.05 -4.22 5.36
CA THR A 83 -4.93 -3.27 5.31
C THR A 83 -5.13 -2.31 4.14
N VAL A 84 -4.54 -1.13 4.30
CA VAL A 84 -4.42 -0.16 3.21
C VAL A 84 -2.95 0.19 3.07
N ASN A 85 -2.46 0.17 1.84
CA ASN A 85 -1.09 0.49 1.54
C ASN A 85 -1.07 1.48 0.39
N VAL A 86 -0.76 2.72 0.69
CA VAL A 86 -0.82 3.86 -0.22
C VAL A 86 -2.23 3.96 -0.82
N HIS A 87 -2.41 3.53 -2.05
CA HIS A 87 -3.69 3.59 -2.77
C HIS A 87 -4.35 2.24 -2.93
N HIS A 88 -3.86 1.21 -2.26
CA HIS A 88 -4.38 -0.14 -2.41
C HIS A 88 -5.02 -0.61 -1.11
N ILE A 89 -6.16 -1.25 -1.23
CA ILE A 89 -6.90 -1.76 -0.09
C ILE A 89 -7.15 -3.25 -0.27
N VAL A 90 -7.00 -3.97 0.82
CA VAL A 90 -7.40 -5.37 0.90
C VAL A 90 -8.12 -5.54 2.22
N PHE A 91 -9.33 -6.05 2.17
CA PHE A 91 -10.03 -6.40 3.40
C PHE A 91 -10.88 -7.64 3.17
N ARG A 92 -11.17 -8.33 4.24
CA ARG A 92 -12.03 -9.50 4.18
C ARG A 92 -13.08 -9.44 5.28
N THR A 93 -14.20 -10.06 5.01
CA THR A 93 -15.29 -10.09 5.95
C THR A 93 -15.10 -11.24 6.93
N LYS A 94 -15.51 -11.02 8.17
CA LYS A 94 -15.53 -12.05 9.20
C LYS A 94 -16.94 -12.60 9.26
N THR A 95 -17.32 -13.25 8.21
CA THR A 95 -18.67 -13.75 8.01
C THR A 95 -18.61 -15.23 7.70
N ARG A 96 -19.77 -15.88 7.66
CA ARG A 96 -19.84 -17.29 7.36
C ARG A 96 -19.22 -17.60 6.00
N ASP A 97 -19.56 -16.82 5.00
CA ASP A 97 -18.93 -16.90 3.69
C ASP A 97 -17.98 -15.73 3.56
N VAL A 98 -16.70 -15.99 3.68
CA VAL A 98 -15.69 -14.96 3.70
C VAL A 98 -15.53 -14.36 2.30
N LEU A 99 -15.69 -13.04 2.22
CA LEU A 99 -15.42 -12.29 1.01
C LEU A 99 -14.12 -11.55 1.19
N THR A 100 -13.26 -11.61 0.18
CA THR A 100 -12.00 -10.85 0.17
C THR A 100 -12.07 -9.82 -0.93
N PHE A 101 -11.98 -8.56 -0.54
CA PHE A 101 -12.04 -7.42 -1.45
C PHE A 101 -10.63 -6.87 -1.65
N ARG A 102 -10.26 -6.67 -2.91
CA ARG A 102 -8.98 -6.06 -3.27
C ARG A 102 -9.26 -4.96 -4.25
N GLY A 103 -8.66 -3.80 -4.03
CA GLY A 103 -8.96 -2.71 -4.94
C GLY A 103 -8.02 -1.54 -4.80
N ARG A 104 -8.40 -0.51 -5.52
CA ARG A 104 -7.65 0.74 -5.58
C ARG A 104 -8.53 1.86 -5.10
N ILE A 105 -7.90 2.78 -4.39
CA ILE A 105 -8.57 3.93 -3.79
C ILE A 105 -8.30 5.15 -4.66
N GLN A 106 -9.36 5.90 -4.95
CA GLN A 106 -9.26 7.15 -5.69
C GLN A 106 -10.19 8.16 -5.01
N GLY A 107 -9.66 8.82 -3.97
CA GLY A 107 -10.45 9.78 -3.21
C GLY A 107 -11.62 9.12 -2.51
N ASP A 108 -12.83 9.52 -2.88
CA ASP A 108 -14.04 9.00 -2.27
C ASP A 108 -14.62 7.80 -3.01
N LYS A 109 -13.81 7.18 -3.86
CA LYS A 109 -14.21 6.00 -4.62
C LYS A 109 -13.17 4.91 -4.49
N MET A 110 -13.63 3.68 -4.60
CA MET A 110 -12.78 2.51 -4.66
C MET A 110 -13.33 1.56 -5.71
N SER A 111 -12.47 0.72 -6.25
CA SER A 111 -12.90 -0.31 -7.18
C SER A 111 -11.90 -1.45 -7.22
N GLY A 112 -12.36 -2.59 -7.62
CA GLY A 112 -11.49 -3.75 -7.74
C GLY A 112 -12.23 -5.05 -7.93
N ASN A 113 -11.66 -6.10 -7.39
CA ASN A 113 -12.20 -7.45 -7.49
C ASN A 113 -12.47 -7.99 -6.10
N PHE A 114 -13.38 -8.92 -6.00
CA PHE A 114 -13.59 -9.66 -4.77
C PHE A 114 -13.76 -11.13 -5.07
N GLY A 115 -13.46 -11.95 -4.08
CA GLY A 115 -13.53 -13.39 -4.24
C GLY A 115 -14.24 -14.07 -3.09
N ASN A 116 -14.86 -15.21 -3.42
CA ASN A 116 -15.51 -16.09 -2.47
C ASN A 116 -15.37 -17.51 -2.97
N ARG A 117 -14.66 -18.35 -2.23
CA ARG A 117 -14.50 -19.78 -2.54
C ARG A 117 -14.05 -20.04 -3.98
N GLY A 118 -13.06 -19.26 -4.45
CA GLY A 118 -12.52 -19.43 -5.80
C GLY A 118 -13.35 -18.80 -6.91
N ARG A 119 -14.48 -18.19 -6.57
CA ARG A 119 -15.31 -17.46 -7.51
C ARG A 119 -15.02 -15.98 -7.36
N HIS A 120 -15.06 -15.26 -8.46
CA HIS A 120 -14.63 -13.86 -8.50
C HIS A 120 -15.68 -12.94 -9.07
N GLY A 121 -15.79 -11.76 -8.50
CA GLY A 121 -16.63 -10.69 -9.00
C GLY A 121 -15.87 -9.38 -8.98
N THR A 122 -16.53 -8.32 -9.42
CA THR A 122 -15.97 -6.97 -9.40
C THR A 122 -16.81 -6.07 -8.52
N TRP A 123 -16.23 -4.98 -8.05
CA TRP A 123 -16.94 -4.05 -7.19
C TRP A 123 -16.46 -2.62 -7.38
N VAL A 124 -17.36 -1.70 -7.12
CA VAL A 124 -17.03 -0.28 -6.99
C VAL A 124 -17.70 0.21 -5.72
N ALA A 125 -17.08 1.19 -5.09
CA ALA A 125 -17.61 1.74 -3.85
C ALA A 125 -17.53 3.25 -3.86
N GLU A 126 -18.47 3.85 -3.16
CA GLU A 126 -18.51 5.29 -2.96
C GLU A 126 -18.64 5.58 -1.49
N ARG A 127 -17.91 6.62 -1.04
CA ARG A 127 -18.05 7.07 0.35
C ARG A 127 -19.42 7.74 0.50
N THR A 128 -20.08 7.41 1.58
CA THR A 128 -21.37 8.03 1.88
C THR A 128 -21.22 9.03 3.01
N SER A 129 -22.11 9.98 3.07
CA SER A 129 -22.05 11.05 4.07
C SER A 129 -22.93 10.78 5.31
N PHE A 130 -23.50 9.60 5.44
CA PHE A 130 -24.30 9.29 6.65
C PHE A 130 -23.98 7.93 7.21
#